data_0f0dabc78643e4fdede6b695cef1a1de
#
_entry.id   0f0dabc78643e4fdede6b695cef1a1de
#
_cell.length_a   1.000
_cell.length_b   1.000
_cell.length_c   1.000
_cell.angle_alpha   90.00
_cell.angle_beta   90.00
_cell.angle_gamma   90.00
#
_symmetry.space_group_name_H-M   'P 1'
#
loop_
_entity.id
_entity.type
_entity.pdbx_description
1 polymer ?
#
loop_
_entity_poly.entity_id
_entity_poly.type
_entity_poly.pdbx_seq_one_letter_code
_entity_poly.pdbx_strand_id
1 'polypeptide(L)'
;MCPTTPGALTLSVTLPAAPGADRQPARLVAGGVLDRDGLTALVHLAHVGLRRGCRELVLDVRGLTDFPCALFGELRKLSEAAGRSRCLLRLVGLDAAVDAAIDAAR
;
A
#
# COMPACT_ATOMS: atom_id res chain seq x y z
N MET A 1 -21.10 -0.53 -20.19
CA MET A 1 -20.07 -1.32 -19.51
C MET A 1 -18.72 -0.65 -19.74
N CYS A 2 -18.07 -0.25 -18.68
CA CYS A 2 -16.77 0.40 -18.84
C CYS A 2 -15.70 -0.66 -19.15
N PRO A 3 -14.97 -0.51 -20.27
CA PRO A 3 -13.87 -1.43 -20.52
C PRO A 3 -12.81 -1.28 -19.45
N THR A 4 -12.30 -2.40 -18.98
CA THR A 4 -11.19 -2.39 -18.03
C THR A 4 -9.96 -1.90 -18.77
N THR A 5 -9.39 -0.78 -18.35
CA THR A 5 -8.17 -0.27 -18.94
C THR A 5 -7.01 -1.13 -18.48
N PRO A 6 -6.21 -1.71 -19.41
CA PRO A 6 -5.01 -2.44 -19.01
C PRO A 6 -4.10 -1.55 -18.16
N GLY A 7 -3.65 -2.06 -17.03
CA GLY A 7 -2.80 -1.31 -16.12
C GLY A 7 -3.54 -0.45 -15.11
N ALA A 8 -4.89 -0.49 -15.10
CA ALA A 8 -5.65 0.24 -14.07
C ALA A 8 -5.29 -0.24 -12.67
N LEU A 9 -5.28 0.68 -11.71
CA LEU A 9 -4.97 0.36 -10.32
C LEU A 9 -6.04 -0.55 -9.72
N THR A 10 -5.58 -1.60 -9.07
CA THR A 10 -6.42 -2.46 -8.23
C THR A 10 -5.94 -2.36 -6.79
N LEU A 11 -6.87 -2.14 -5.87
CA LEU A 11 -6.58 -2.11 -4.44
C LEU A 11 -7.48 -3.11 -3.73
N SER A 12 -6.86 -4.00 -2.98
CA SER A 12 -7.59 -4.91 -2.08
C SER A 12 -7.17 -4.59 -0.66
N VAL A 13 -8.16 -4.47 0.22
CA VAL A 13 -7.93 -4.03 1.60
C VAL A 13 -8.53 -5.03 2.56
N THR A 14 -7.73 -5.47 3.53
CA THR A 14 -8.21 -6.24 4.67
C THR A 14 -7.82 -5.47 5.93
N LEU A 15 -8.82 -5.00 6.66
CA LEU A 15 -8.63 -4.24 7.89
C LEU A 15 -9.13 -5.03 9.09
N PRO A 16 -8.61 -4.75 10.32
CA PRO A 16 -9.17 -5.34 11.52
C PRO A 16 -10.65 -5.04 11.65
N ALA A 17 -11.42 -6.06 12.02
CA ALA A 17 -12.88 -5.96 12.08
C ALA A 17 -13.34 -4.98 13.16
N ALA A 18 -12.63 -4.92 14.29
CA ALA A 18 -12.98 -4.05 15.41
C ALA A 18 -11.71 -3.48 16.05
N PRO A 19 -11.72 -2.17 16.42
CA PRO A 19 -10.58 -1.58 17.11
C PRO A 19 -10.35 -2.25 18.46
N GLY A 20 -9.11 -2.67 18.71
CA GLY A 20 -8.68 -3.15 20.01
C GLY A 20 -9.10 -4.55 20.43
N ALA A 21 -9.90 -5.25 19.64
CA ALA A 21 -10.37 -6.60 20.00
C ALA A 21 -9.20 -7.60 19.95
N ASP A 22 -8.73 -7.94 18.78
CA ASP A 22 -7.48 -8.67 18.58
C ASP A 22 -6.64 -7.84 17.62
N ARG A 23 -5.37 -7.63 17.94
CA ARG A 23 -4.49 -6.81 17.11
C ARG A 23 -4.17 -7.56 15.81
N GLN A 24 -5.16 -7.66 14.94
CA GLN A 24 -5.04 -8.35 13.68
C GLN A 24 -4.21 -7.52 12.69
N PRO A 25 -3.52 -8.19 11.75
CA PRO A 25 -2.80 -7.47 10.71
C PRO A 25 -3.77 -6.80 9.74
N ALA A 26 -3.40 -5.60 9.30
CA ALA A 26 -4.05 -4.96 8.16
C ALA A 26 -3.22 -5.29 6.92
N ARG A 27 -3.89 -5.57 5.81
CA ARG A 27 -3.23 -5.91 4.56
C ARG A 27 -3.79 -5.07 3.43
N LEU A 28 -2.88 -4.42 2.70
CA LEU A 28 -3.20 -3.66 1.51
C LEU A 28 -2.46 -4.27 0.33
N VAL A 29 -3.19 -4.65 -0.71
CA VAL A 29 -2.61 -5.21 -1.93
C VAL A 29 -2.88 -4.24 -3.08
N ALA A 30 -1.82 -3.77 -3.72
CA ALA A 30 -1.92 -2.85 -4.85
C ALA A 30 -1.33 -3.50 -6.09
N GLY A 31 -2.00 -3.33 -7.22
CA GLY A 31 -1.54 -3.83 -8.51
C GLY A 31 -1.89 -2.87 -9.63
N GLY A 32 -1.20 -2.99 -10.76
CA GLY A 32 -1.41 -2.13 -11.92
C GLY A 32 -0.62 -0.83 -11.84
N VAL A 33 -1.19 0.25 -12.35
CA VAL A 33 -0.55 1.56 -12.38
C VAL A 33 -1.04 2.38 -11.19
N LEU A 34 -0.10 2.79 -10.33
CA LEU A 34 -0.40 3.65 -9.19
C LEU A 34 -0.18 5.10 -9.63
N ASP A 35 -1.27 5.85 -9.77
CA ASP A 35 -1.22 7.29 -10.04
C ASP A 35 -1.26 8.08 -8.71
N ARG A 36 -1.31 9.41 -8.80
CA ARG A 36 -1.34 10.25 -7.61
C ARG A 36 -2.57 10.02 -6.76
N ASP A 37 -3.73 9.89 -7.39
CA ASP A 37 -4.99 9.65 -6.68
C ASP A 37 -4.96 8.28 -6.02
N GLY A 38 -4.43 7.28 -6.71
CA GLY A 38 -4.24 5.94 -6.15
C GLY A 38 -3.29 5.94 -4.97
N LEU A 39 -2.20 6.71 -5.06
CA LEU A 39 -1.25 6.85 -3.95
C LEU A 39 -1.91 7.50 -2.74
N THR A 40 -2.69 8.54 -2.95
CA THR A 40 -3.43 9.20 -1.87
C THR A 40 -4.40 8.23 -1.20
N ALA A 41 -5.12 7.43 -1.99
CA ALA A 41 -6.04 6.42 -1.47
C ALA A 41 -5.30 5.34 -0.68
N LEU A 42 -4.16 4.87 -1.19
CA LEU A 42 -3.34 3.85 -0.52
C LEU A 42 -2.85 4.35 0.83
N VAL A 43 -2.32 5.56 0.88
CA VAL A 43 -1.83 6.18 2.11
C VAL A 43 -2.98 6.38 3.12
N HIS A 44 -4.14 6.83 2.64
CA HIS A 44 -5.31 7.00 3.49
C HIS A 44 -5.75 5.67 4.13
N LEU A 45 -5.82 4.62 3.33
CA LEU A 45 -6.19 3.28 3.83
C LEU A 45 -5.17 2.75 4.84
N ALA A 46 -3.89 3.01 4.61
CA ALA A 46 -2.85 2.62 5.54
C ALA A 46 -3.02 3.33 6.88
N HIS A 47 -3.32 4.62 6.87
CA HIS A 47 -3.59 5.37 8.11
C HIS A 47 -4.85 4.88 8.81
N VAL A 48 -5.88 4.47 8.07
CA VAL A 48 -7.07 3.85 8.68
C VAL A 48 -6.68 2.59 9.44
N GLY A 49 -5.84 1.75 8.84
CA GLY A 49 -5.33 0.56 9.52
C GLY A 49 -4.58 0.88 10.81
N LEU A 50 -3.71 1.89 10.77
CA LEU A 50 -2.96 2.32 11.95
C LEU A 50 -3.89 2.83 13.04
N ARG A 51 -4.91 3.63 12.69
CA ARG A 51 -5.88 4.16 13.66
C ARG A 51 -6.73 3.07 14.28
N ARG A 52 -6.95 1.96 13.58
CA ARG A 52 -7.67 0.80 14.11
C ARG A 52 -6.81 -0.07 15.02
N GLY A 53 -5.56 0.29 15.21
CA GLY A 53 -4.67 -0.40 16.12
C GLY A 53 -4.15 -1.72 15.59
N CYS A 54 -3.91 -1.82 14.27
CA CYS A 54 -3.33 -3.04 13.71
C CYS A 54 -1.95 -3.29 14.30
N ARG A 55 -1.64 -4.56 14.53
CA ARG A 55 -0.32 -4.99 15.01
C ARG A 55 0.73 -4.93 13.92
N GLU A 56 0.32 -5.22 12.69
CA GLU A 56 1.17 -5.28 11.53
C GLU A 56 0.42 -4.71 10.35
N LEU A 57 1.07 -3.84 9.61
CA LEU A 57 0.54 -3.29 8.37
C LEU A 57 1.36 -3.86 7.22
N VAL A 58 0.72 -4.67 6.39
CA VAL A 58 1.36 -5.31 5.24
C VAL A 58 0.94 -4.56 3.98
N LEU A 59 1.93 -4.03 3.27
CA LEU A 59 1.73 -3.42 1.95
C LEU A 59 2.34 -4.34 0.90
N ASP A 60 1.47 -4.98 0.13
CA ASP A 60 1.87 -5.86 -0.95
C ASP A 60 1.77 -5.10 -2.27
N VAL A 61 2.93 -4.77 -2.84
CA VAL A 61 3.03 -3.98 -4.08
C VAL A 61 3.62 -4.80 -5.23
N ARG A 62 3.62 -6.12 -5.11
CA ARG A 62 4.19 -7.00 -6.14
C ARG A 62 3.54 -6.84 -7.51
N GLY A 63 2.27 -6.47 -7.52
CA GLY A 63 1.51 -6.31 -8.76
C GLY A 63 1.65 -4.94 -9.42
N LEU A 64 2.35 -3.98 -8.81
CA LEU A 64 2.53 -2.67 -9.39
C LEU A 64 3.45 -2.73 -10.61
N THR A 65 2.99 -2.16 -11.72
CA THR A 65 3.76 -2.06 -12.95
C THR A 65 4.35 -0.66 -13.15
N ASP A 66 3.77 0.34 -12.51
CA ASP A 66 4.26 1.71 -12.55
C ASP A 66 3.77 2.46 -11.31
N PHE A 67 4.55 3.42 -10.85
CA PHE A 67 4.21 4.23 -9.69
C PHE A 67 4.99 5.55 -9.71
N PRO A 68 4.46 6.62 -9.04
CA PRO A 68 5.17 7.89 -8.97
C PRO A 68 6.31 7.83 -7.96
N CYS A 69 7.35 8.63 -8.17
CA CYS A 69 8.48 8.73 -7.23
C CYS A 69 8.04 9.14 -5.82
N ALA A 70 6.92 9.85 -5.72
CA ALA A 70 6.36 10.25 -4.44
C ALA A 70 6.02 9.06 -3.53
N LEU A 71 5.86 7.86 -4.11
CA LEU A 71 5.60 6.64 -3.35
C LEU A 71 6.65 6.44 -2.25
N PHE A 72 7.93 6.63 -2.57
CA PHE A 72 9.01 6.40 -1.59
C PHE A 72 8.92 7.35 -0.41
N GLY A 73 8.61 8.63 -0.67
CA GLY A 73 8.41 9.61 0.40
C GLY A 73 7.23 9.26 1.30
N GLU A 74 6.14 8.79 0.70
CA GLU A 74 4.95 8.39 1.43
C GLU A 74 5.19 7.12 2.26
N LEU A 75 5.94 6.16 1.72
CA LEU A 75 6.31 4.94 2.46
C LEU A 75 7.18 5.29 3.67
N ARG A 76 8.08 6.26 3.54
CA ARG A 76 8.89 6.72 4.66
C ARG A 76 8.02 7.31 5.76
N LYS A 77 7.07 8.18 5.40
CA LYS A 77 6.12 8.76 6.35
C LYS A 77 5.28 7.69 7.04
N LEU A 78 4.83 6.70 6.29
CA LEU A 78 4.08 5.58 6.85
C LEU A 78 4.91 4.77 7.83
N SER A 79 6.18 4.54 7.52
CA SER A 79 7.10 3.83 8.41
C SER A 79 7.25 4.57 9.74
N GLU A 80 7.39 5.89 9.69
CA GLU A 80 7.47 6.71 10.89
C GLU A 80 6.17 6.66 11.69
N ALA A 81 5.03 6.78 11.01
CA ALA A 81 3.71 6.72 11.66
C ALA A 81 3.47 5.34 12.29
N ALA A 82 3.85 4.27 11.61
CA ALA A 82 3.73 2.92 12.12
C ALA A 82 4.57 2.73 13.39
N GLY A 83 5.80 3.25 13.39
CA GLY A 83 6.66 3.21 14.56
C GLY A 83 6.04 3.90 15.77
N ARG A 84 5.42 5.08 15.56
CA ARG A 84 4.73 5.80 16.63
C ARG A 84 3.50 5.06 17.13
N SER A 85 2.85 4.29 16.29
CA SER A 85 1.66 3.50 16.64
C SER A 85 2.00 2.10 17.14
N ARG A 86 3.28 1.78 17.28
CA ARG A 86 3.77 0.45 17.66
C ARG A 86 3.24 -0.64 16.71
N CYS A 87 3.17 -0.29 15.44
CA CYS A 87 2.75 -1.20 14.38
C CYS A 87 3.97 -1.55 13.53
N LEU A 88 4.10 -2.82 13.17
CA LEU A 88 5.16 -3.27 12.27
C LEU A 88 4.71 -3.02 10.83
N LEU A 89 5.48 -2.22 10.09
CA LEU A 89 5.23 -2.03 8.67
C LEU A 89 6.06 -3.03 7.87
N ARG A 90 5.37 -3.82 7.06
CA ARG A 90 6.01 -4.80 6.18
C ARG A 90 5.69 -4.45 4.73
N LEU A 91 6.75 -4.31 3.93
CA LEU A 91 6.63 -4.06 2.49
C LEU A 91 6.93 -5.35 1.75
N VAL A 92 6.00 -5.80 0.92
CA VAL A 92 6.15 -7.05 0.17
C VAL A 92 6.25 -6.72 -1.32
N GLY A 93 7.32 -7.18 -1.94
CA GLY A 93 7.49 -7.09 -3.39
C GLY A 93 7.92 -5.73 -3.90
N LEU A 94 8.43 -4.85 -3.05
CA LEU A 94 8.88 -3.53 -3.50
C LEU A 94 9.99 -3.64 -4.54
N ASP A 95 10.92 -4.56 -4.38
CA ASP A 95 12.01 -4.77 -5.34
C ASP A 95 11.46 -5.14 -6.72
N ALA A 96 10.48 -6.05 -6.77
CA ALA A 96 9.86 -6.44 -8.03
C ALA A 96 9.13 -5.27 -8.69
N ALA A 97 8.46 -4.42 -7.91
CA ALA A 97 7.78 -3.23 -8.42
C ALA A 97 8.79 -2.21 -8.97
N VAL A 98 9.91 -2.02 -8.30
CA VAL A 98 10.99 -1.15 -8.76
C VAL A 98 11.57 -1.66 -10.07
N ASP A 99 11.85 -2.95 -10.17
CA ASP A 99 12.38 -3.56 -11.39
C ASP A 99 11.41 -3.40 -12.55
N ALA A 100 10.11 -3.61 -12.32
CA ALA A 100 9.09 -3.45 -13.35
C ALA A 100 9.01 -1.98 -13.83
N ALA A 101 9.12 -1.03 -12.92
CA ALA A 101 9.11 0.39 -13.27
C ALA A 101 10.34 0.78 -14.08
N ILE A 102 11.52 0.24 -13.75
CA ILE A 102 12.75 0.46 -14.51
C ILE A 102 12.61 -0.11 -15.91
N ASP A 103 12.10 -1.32 -16.05
CA ASP A 103 11.89 -1.96 -17.36
C ASP A 103 10.91 -1.17 -18.22
N ALA A 104 9.84 -0.63 -17.62
CA ALA A 104 8.85 0.19 -18.32
C ALA A 104 9.44 1.52 -18.80
N ALA A 105 10.48 2.03 -18.14
CA ALA A 105 11.12 3.29 -18.49
C ALA A 105 12.19 3.16 -19.59
N ARG A 106 12.56 1.95 -19.96
CA ARG A 106 13.58 1.69 -20.99
C ARG A 106 13.05 1.79 -22.41
#